data_eef0dbece5b908eb23c9921376c84108
#
_entry.id   eef0dbece5b908eb23c9921376c84108
#
_cell.length_a   1.000
_cell.length_b   1.000
_cell.length_c   1.000
_cell.angle_alpha   90.00
_cell.angle_beta   90.00
_cell.angle_gamma   90.00
#
_symmetry.space_group_name_H-M   'P 1'
#
loop_
_entity.id
_entity.type
_entity.pdbx_description
1 polymer ?
#
loop_
_entity_poly.entity_id
_entity_poly.type
_entity_poly.pdbx_seq_one_letter_code
_entity_poly.pdbx_strand_id
1 'polypeptide(L)'
;MILGLGMTEKDFTDFMDYQIMTDYLMTNTDRHMNNIAVMRNPDTLELLGFAPIYDSGNSMFYNIPYEKLSDIRIDDIKTHSFVERESKLLQYVQDRSIVDIDKAEMEFTIYEKDVVERHMRIPRLRELYEKKRNNLRAFQNGKDIWKNREYR
;
A
#
# COMPACT_ATOMS: atom_id res chain seq x y z
N MET A 1 -2.24 -19.85 14.19
CA MET A 1 -3.16 -20.90 13.69
C MET A 1 -3.01 -21.15 12.17
N ILE A 2 -2.62 -20.18 11.35
CA ILE A 2 -2.32 -20.36 9.91
C ILE A 2 -1.02 -21.19 9.73
N LEU A 3 -0.02 -20.95 10.56
CA LEU A 3 1.29 -21.62 10.54
C LEU A 3 1.28 -23.15 10.80
N GLY A 4 0.16 -23.71 11.20
CA GLY A 4 0.03 -25.17 11.40
C GLY A 4 -0.65 -25.91 10.25
N LEU A 5 -0.99 -25.22 9.15
CA LEU A 5 -1.83 -25.75 8.08
C LEU A 5 -1.12 -25.76 6.70
N GLY A 6 0.20 -25.82 6.69
CA GLY A 6 0.98 -25.91 5.44
C GLY A 6 1.58 -24.59 4.94
N MET A 7 1.32 -23.47 5.61
CA MET A 7 1.99 -22.19 5.33
C MET A 7 3.13 -21.97 6.33
N THR A 8 4.26 -21.47 5.82
CA THR A 8 5.42 -21.14 6.65
C THR A 8 5.32 -19.72 7.20
N GLU A 9 6.12 -19.43 8.23
CA GLU A 9 6.28 -18.06 8.73
C GLU A 9 6.81 -17.13 7.65
N LYS A 10 7.69 -17.65 6.79
CA LYS A 10 8.22 -16.89 5.65
C LYS A 10 7.13 -16.51 4.66
N ASP A 11 6.23 -17.41 4.29
CA ASP A 11 5.11 -17.11 3.39
C ASP A 11 4.24 -15.99 3.93
N PHE A 12 3.99 -16.02 5.26
CA PHE A 12 3.23 -14.97 5.93
C PHE A 12 3.98 -13.63 5.90
N THR A 13 5.26 -13.64 6.24
CA THR A 13 6.08 -12.43 6.30
C THR A 13 6.22 -11.81 4.92
N ASP A 14 6.55 -12.60 3.92
CA ASP A 14 6.69 -12.13 2.52
C ASP A 14 5.38 -11.50 2.02
N PHE A 15 4.24 -12.14 2.30
CA PHE A 15 2.95 -11.60 1.91
C PHE A 15 2.64 -10.27 2.62
N MET A 16 2.89 -10.19 3.92
CA MET A 16 2.64 -8.97 4.70
C MET A 16 3.56 -7.82 4.29
N ASP A 17 4.84 -8.11 4.06
CA ASP A 17 5.80 -7.13 3.59
C ASP A 17 5.40 -6.56 2.23
N TYR A 18 5.05 -7.44 1.30
CA TYR A 18 4.55 -7.04 -0.02
C TYR A 18 3.26 -6.20 0.09
N GLN A 19 2.31 -6.63 0.91
CA GLN A 19 1.05 -5.93 1.10
C GLN A 19 1.23 -4.55 1.72
N ILE A 20 2.03 -4.44 2.81
CA ILE A 20 2.28 -3.17 3.49
C ILE A 20 2.95 -2.17 2.52
N MET A 21 3.95 -2.61 1.76
CA MET A 21 4.65 -1.74 0.82
C MET A 21 3.76 -1.32 -0.35
N THR A 22 2.93 -2.22 -0.86
CA THR A 22 1.98 -1.92 -1.94
C THR A 22 0.88 -0.97 -1.45
N ASP A 23 0.31 -1.20 -0.27
CA ASP A 23 -0.68 -0.31 0.33
C ASP A 23 -0.09 1.09 0.60
N TYR A 24 1.18 1.17 1.01
CA TYR A 24 1.87 2.45 1.14
C TYR A 24 1.97 3.19 -0.20
N LEU A 25 2.36 2.52 -1.28
CA LEU A 25 2.46 3.12 -2.62
C LEU A 25 1.10 3.63 -3.11
N MET A 26 0.08 2.81 -2.97
CA MET A 26 -1.29 3.14 -3.40
C MET A 26 -2.00 4.08 -2.42
N THR A 27 -1.41 4.36 -1.27
CA THR A 27 -2.07 5.10 -0.19
C THR A 27 -3.41 4.45 0.19
N ASN A 28 -3.42 3.13 0.33
CA ASN A 28 -4.59 2.42 0.82
C ASN A 28 -4.74 2.67 2.33
N THR A 29 -5.80 3.34 2.71
CA THR A 29 -6.01 3.76 4.11
C THR A 29 -6.89 2.81 4.92
N ASP A 30 -7.39 1.73 4.32
CA ASP A 30 -8.41 0.87 4.95
C ASP A 30 -8.08 -0.63 4.86
N ARG A 31 -6.81 -0.99 5.04
CA ARG A 31 -6.38 -2.39 5.07
C ARG A 31 -6.60 -3.00 6.45
N HIS A 32 -7.71 -3.69 6.65
CA HIS A 32 -8.04 -4.39 7.88
C HIS A 32 -8.04 -5.93 7.69
N MET A 33 -8.22 -6.69 8.78
CA MET A 33 -8.10 -8.16 8.76
C MET A 33 -9.07 -8.86 7.80
N ASN A 34 -10.26 -8.28 7.55
CA ASN A 34 -11.22 -8.88 6.61
C ASN A 34 -10.78 -8.74 5.13
N ASN A 35 -9.73 -7.94 4.86
CA ASN A 35 -9.17 -7.74 3.54
C ASN A 35 -7.93 -8.62 3.30
N ILE A 36 -7.75 -9.64 4.14
CA ILE A 36 -6.73 -10.67 4.01
C ILE A 36 -7.42 -12.03 4.03
N ALA A 37 -7.17 -12.85 3.02
CA ALA A 37 -7.72 -14.18 2.93
C ALA A 37 -6.67 -15.20 2.51
N VAL A 38 -6.95 -16.46 2.83
CA VAL A 38 -6.18 -17.62 2.39
C VAL A 38 -7.04 -18.47 1.46
N MET A 39 -6.43 -19.02 0.44
CA MET A 39 -7.07 -19.97 -0.46
C MET A 39 -6.91 -21.38 0.07
N ARG A 40 -7.94 -22.21 -0.12
CA ARG A 40 -7.96 -23.60 0.28
C ARG A 40 -8.39 -24.48 -0.88
N ASN A 41 -7.81 -25.66 -0.97
CA ASN A 41 -8.33 -26.70 -1.82
C ASN A 41 -9.71 -27.13 -1.28
N PRO A 42 -10.79 -27.11 -2.09
CA PRO A 42 -12.12 -27.42 -1.61
C PRO A 42 -12.29 -28.89 -1.19
N ASP A 43 -11.50 -29.81 -1.77
CA ASP A 43 -11.62 -31.25 -1.53
C ASP A 43 -10.72 -31.72 -0.39
N THR A 44 -9.47 -31.24 -0.32
CA THR A 44 -8.48 -31.68 0.68
C THR A 44 -8.42 -30.74 1.89
N LEU A 45 -8.97 -29.53 1.78
CA LEU A 45 -8.90 -28.44 2.76
C LEU A 45 -7.48 -27.90 3.02
N GLU A 46 -6.50 -28.36 2.26
CA GLU A 46 -5.13 -27.85 2.32
C GLU A 46 -5.07 -26.39 1.96
N LEU A 47 -4.22 -25.61 2.64
CA LEU A 47 -3.97 -24.21 2.29
C LEU A 47 -3.12 -24.14 1.05
N LEU A 48 -3.54 -23.34 0.07
CA LEU A 48 -2.85 -23.11 -1.20
C LEU A 48 -1.99 -21.84 -1.17
N GLY A 49 -2.16 -20.99 -0.16
CA GLY A 49 -1.47 -19.72 -0.04
C GLY A 49 -2.41 -18.57 0.30
N PHE A 50 -1.88 -17.35 0.29
CA PHE A 50 -2.71 -16.15 0.43
C PHE A 50 -3.52 -15.90 -0.85
N ALA A 51 -4.71 -15.37 -0.69
CA ALA A 51 -5.47 -14.84 -1.81
C ALA A 51 -4.75 -13.61 -2.40
N PRO A 52 -4.92 -13.31 -3.70
CA PRO A 52 -4.46 -12.04 -4.25
C PRO A 52 -4.99 -10.86 -3.41
N ILE A 53 -4.22 -9.77 -3.38
CA ILE A 53 -4.64 -8.54 -2.69
C ILE A 53 -5.95 -8.05 -3.31
N TYR A 54 -6.95 -7.81 -2.49
CA TYR A 54 -8.26 -7.30 -2.89
C TYR A 54 -8.68 -6.15 -1.97
N ASP A 55 -9.82 -5.52 -2.29
CA ASP A 55 -10.41 -4.42 -1.54
C ASP A 55 -9.43 -3.25 -1.32
N SER A 56 -8.90 -2.75 -2.44
CA SER A 56 -8.04 -1.56 -2.46
C SER A 56 -8.81 -0.28 -2.86
N GLY A 57 -10.14 -0.27 -2.70
CA GLY A 57 -10.99 0.85 -3.08
C GLY A 57 -10.71 2.15 -2.32
N ASN A 58 -10.20 2.06 -1.10
CA ASN A 58 -9.82 3.22 -0.29
C ASN A 58 -8.38 3.72 -0.59
N SER A 59 -8.00 3.70 -1.87
CA SER A 59 -6.66 4.07 -2.35
C SER A 59 -6.67 5.40 -3.09
N MET A 60 -5.48 5.98 -3.27
CA MET A 60 -5.24 7.15 -4.12
C MET A 60 -6.17 8.34 -3.83
N PHE A 61 -6.54 8.52 -2.55
CA PHE A 61 -7.39 9.63 -2.11
C PHE A 61 -8.74 9.70 -2.85
N TYR A 62 -9.33 8.54 -3.18
CA TYR A 62 -10.53 8.45 -4.03
C TYR A 62 -11.70 9.30 -3.51
N ASN A 63 -11.84 9.41 -2.18
CA ASN A 63 -12.90 10.15 -1.50
C ASN A 63 -12.58 11.63 -1.25
N ILE A 64 -11.43 12.12 -1.73
CA ILE A 64 -11.03 13.51 -1.55
C ILE A 64 -11.35 14.30 -2.81
N PRO A 65 -12.13 15.40 -2.73
CA PRO A 65 -12.36 16.29 -3.86
C PRO A 65 -11.05 16.82 -4.44
N TYR A 66 -10.99 17.00 -5.76
CA TYR A 66 -9.75 17.40 -6.43
C TYR A 66 -9.22 18.77 -5.94
N GLU A 67 -10.11 19.68 -5.56
CA GLU A 67 -9.75 21.00 -5.02
C GLU A 67 -8.94 20.91 -3.73
N LYS A 68 -9.11 19.83 -2.98
CA LYS A 68 -8.40 19.57 -1.72
C LYS A 68 -7.15 18.73 -1.90
N LEU A 69 -6.92 18.18 -3.08
CA LEU A 69 -5.73 17.34 -3.32
C LEU A 69 -4.42 18.13 -3.21
N SER A 70 -4.44 19.46 -3.49
CA SER A 70 -3.28 20.33 -3.33
C SER A 70 -2.80 20.42 -1.89
N ASP A 71 -3.72 20.30 -0.93
CA ASP A 71 -3.45 20.51 0.50
C ASP A 71 -3.00 19.22 1.20
N ILE A 72 -3.06 18.08 0.48
CA ILE A 72 -2.72 16.79 1.06
C ILE A 72 -1.24 16.72 1.38
N ARG A 73 -0.97 16.43 2.65
CA ARG A 73 0.35 16.04 3.13
C ARG A 73 0.47 14.52 3.10
N ILE A 74 1.44 14.01 2.33
CA ILE A 74 1.71 12.58 2.23
C ILE A 74 2.76 12.10 3.23
N ASP A 75 3.07 12.93 4.19
CA ASP A 75 4.20 12.70 5.09
C ASP A 75 4.03 11.49 5.98
N ASP A 76 2.86 11.30 6.55
CA ASP A 76 2.51 10.14 7.36
C ASP A 76 0.99 10.03 7.47
N ILE A 77 0.39 9.32 6.54
CA ILE A 77 -1.07 9.25 6.44
C ILE A 77 -1.62 8.34 7.53
N LYS A 78 -2.72 8.77 8.13
CA LYS A 78 -3.48 7.97 9.07
C LYS A 78 -4.24 6.87 8.32
N THR A 79 -4.17 5.65 8.85
CA THR A 79 -4.82 4.47 8.27
C THR A 79 -5.78 3.82 9.25
N HIS A 80 -6.78 3.14 8.75
CA HIS A 80 -7.65 2.20 9.46
C HIS A 80 -7.15 0.77 9.22
N SER A 81 -5.86 0.54 9.52
CA SER A 81 -5.21 -0.75 9.33
C SER A 81 -4.84 -1.36 10.68
N PHE A 82 -3.88 -2.31 10.69
CA PHE A 82 -3.37 -2.96 11.91
C PHE A 82 -2.78 -1.95 12.90
N VAL A 83 -2.26 -0.84 12.40
CA VAL A 83 -1.81 0.31 13.16
C VAL A 83 -2.26 1.60 12.48
N GLU A 84 -2.35 2.68 13.26
CA GLU A 84 -2.99 3.92 12.82
C GLU A 84 -2.22 4.74 11.77
N ARG A 85 -0.95 4.40 11.46
CA ARG A 85 -0.09 5.21 10.60
C ARG A 85 0.76 4.38 9.66
N GLU A 86 0.93 4.87 8.45
CA GLU A 86 1.78 4.23 7.43
C GLU A 86 3.23 4.07 7.90
N SER A 87 3.77 5.07 8.61
CA SER A 87 5.12 5.00 9.16
C SER A 87 5.32 3.84 10.12
N LYS A 88 4.31 3.55 10.92
CA LYS A 88 4.33 2.41 11.85
C LYS A 88 4.18 1.08 11.11
N LEU A 89 3.35 1.03 10.06
CA LEU A 89 3.21 -0.16 9.23
C LEU A 89 4.54 -0.54 8.58
N LEU A 90 5.23 0.42 7.96
CA LEU A 90 6.53 0.17 7.33
C LEU A 90 7.62 -0.32 8.30
N GLN A 91 7.51 -0.05 9.60
CA GLN A 91 8.46 -0.58 10.60
C GLN A 91 8.34 -2.09 10.79
N TYR A 92 7.23 -2.72 10.42
CA TYR A 92 7.05 -4.17 10.47
C TYR A 92 7.65 -4.89 9.26
N VAL A 93 7.97 -4.18 8.17
CA VAL A 93 8.55 -4.78 6.96
C VAL A 93 9.95 -5.31 7.27
N GLN A 94 10.14 -6.61 7.06
CA GLN A 94 11.40 -7.32 7.27
C GLN A 94 12.21 -7.36 5.98
N ASP A 95 11.60 -7.76 4.86
CA ASP A 95 12.25 -7.73 3.54
C ASP A 95 11.85 -6.45 2.78
N ARG A 96 12.71 -5.43 2.88
CA ARG A 96 12.50 -4.16 2.18
C ARG A 96 12.65 -4.26 0.66
N SER A 97 13.17 -5.35 0.15
CA SER A 97 13.38 -5.56 -1.28
C SER A 97 12.22 -6.29 -1.99
N ILE A 98 11.21 -6.74 -1.22
CA ILE A 98 10.10 -7.57 -1.72
C ILE A 98 9.31 -6.91 -2.87
N VAL A 99 9.26 -5.58 -2.93
CA VAL A 99 8.65 -4.80 -4.02
C VAL A 99 9.75 -4.22 -4.90
N ASP A 100 9.73 -4.55 -6.20
CA ASP A 100 10.58 -3.91 -7.20
C ASP A 100 10.06 -2.50 -7.49
N ILE A 101 10.58 -1.52 -6.77
CA ILE A 101 10.11 -0.13 -6.85
C ILE A 101 10.40 0.51 -8.22
N ASP A 102 11.37 0.00 -8.96
CA ASP A 102 11.72 0.55 -10.27
C ASP A 102 10.72 0.09 -11.34
N LYS A 103 10.09 -1.07 -11.14
CA LYS A 103 9.00 -1.58 -11.97
C LYS A 103 7.60 -1.21 -11.45
N ALA A 104 7.50 -0.62 -10.26
CA ALA A 104 6.23 -0.21 -9.70
C ALA A 104 5.69 1.03 -10.44
N GLU A 105 4.91 0.78 -11.48
CA GLU A 105 4.23 1.81 -12.26
C GLU A 105 2.74 1.78 -11.98
N MET A 106 2.11 2.95 -11.95
CA MET A 106 0.67 3.06 -11.77
C MET A 106 0.01 3.48 -13.08
N GLU A 107 -0.94 2.65 -13.52
CA GLU A 107 -1.72 2.92 -14.71
C GLU A 107 -2.92 3.82 -14.38
N PHE A 108 -3.00 4.97 -15.03
CA PHE A 108 -4.05 5.96 -14.82
C PHE A 108 -5.06 6.05 -15.99
N THR A 109 -4.90 5.26 -17.03
CA THR A 109 -5.73 5.33 -18.25
C THR A 109 -7.21 5.08 -17.99
N ILE A 110 -7.55 4.34 -16.94
CA ILE A 110 -8.94 4.08 -16.55
C ILE A 110 -9.71 5.38 -16.30
N TYR A 111 -9.04 6.40 -15.79
CA TYR A 111 -9.63 7.71 -15.42
C TYR A 111 -9.62 8.72 -16.57
N GLU A 112 -8.96 8.42 -17.69
CA GLU A 112 -8.79 9.37 -18.80
C GLU A 112 -10.07 9.69 -19.58
N LYS A 113 -11.13 8.91 -19.37
CA LYS A 113 -12.45 9.14 -19.99
C LYS A 113 -13.16 10.37 -19.42
N ASP A 114 -12.91 10.70 -18.17
CA ASP A 114 -13.48 11.91 -17.54
C ASP A 114 -12.53 13.10 -17.74
N VAL A 115 -13.06 14.18 -18.29
CA VAL A 115 -12.27 15.39 -18.60
C VAL A 115 -11.73 16.07 -17.36
N VAL A 116 -12.53 16.13 -16.28
CA VAL A 116 -12.13 16.72 -14.99
C VAL A 116 -11.04 15.87 -14.37
N GLU A 117 -11.25 14.56 -14.29
CA GLU A 117 -10.26 13.63 -13.77
C GLU A 117 -8.94 13.73 -14.54
N ARG A 118 -8.98 13.67 -15.88
CA ARG A 118 -7.79 13.70 -16.72
C ARG A 118 -6.95 14.97 -16.55
N HIS A 119 -7.58 16.16 -16.52
CA HIS A 119 -6.87 17.41 -16.53
C HIS A 119 -6.52 17.97 -15.15
N MET A 120 -7.27 17.59 -14.13
CA MET A 120 -7.14 18.17 -12.80
C MET A 120 -6.65 17.15 -11.75
N ARG A 121 -7.29 16.00 -11.68
CA ARG A 121 -7.01 15.02 -10.63
C ARG A 121 -5.79 14.15 -10.94
N ILE A 122 -5.71 13.57 -12.14
CA ILE A 122 -4.63 12.64 -12.50
C ILE A 122 -3.23 13.27 -12.38
N PRO A 123 -2.95 14.49 -12.86
CA PRO A 123 -1.63 15.09 -12.70
C PRO A 123 -1.21 15.18 -11.23
N ARG A 124 -2.14 15.52 -10.35
CA ARG A 124 -1.86 15.62 -8.91
C ARG A 124 -1.66 14.24 -8.28
N LEU A 125 -2.46 13.24 -8.65
CA LEU A 125 -2.27 11.87 -8.18
C LEU A 125 -0.92 11.31 -8.62
N ARG A 126 -0.49 11.56 -9.85
CA ARG A 126 0.85 11.17 -10.34
C ARG A 126 1.96 11.79 -9.48
N GLU A 127 1.85 13.08 -9.17
CA GLU A 127 2.82 13.75 -8.30
C GLU A 127 2.88 13.11 -6.90
N LEU A 128 1.71 12.85 -6.30
CA LEU A 128 1.61 12.23 -4.98
C LEU A 128 2.18 10.80 -5.00
N TYR A 129 1.88 10.03 -6.04
CA TYR A 129 2.42 8.68 -6.22
C TYR A 129 3.94 8.69 -6.35
N GLU A 130 4.50 9.57 -7.18
CA GLU A 130 5.97 9.67 -7.33
C GLU A 130 6.65 10.09 -6.03
N LYS A 131 6.04 10.94 -5.22
CA LYS A 131 6.56 11.25 -3.88
C LYS A 131 6.57 10.01 -2.99
N LYS A 132 5.49 9.22 -2.99
CA LYS A 132 5.41 7.95 -2.24
C LYS A 132 6.47 6.95 -2.73
N ARG A 133 6.61 6.81 -4.04
CA ARG A 133 7.62 5.95 -4.68
C ARG A 133 9.04 6.33 -4.27
N ASN A 134 9.37 7.62 -4.29
CA ASN A 134 10.67 8.12 -3.86
C ASN A 134 10.93 7.89 -2.35
N ASN A 135 9.91 8.08 -1.52
CA ASN A 135 9.99 7.78 -0.10
C ASN A 135 10.23 6.28 0.13
N LEU A 136 9.50 5.42 -0.57
CA LEU A 136 9.66 3.97 -0.43
C LEU A 136 11.05 3.51 -0.90
N ARG A 137 11.57 4.09 -2.00
CA ARG A 137 12.96 3.85 -2.44
C ARG A 137 13.97 4.27 -1.38
N ALA A 138 13.76 5.41 -0.72
CA ALA A 138 14.60 5.85 0.37
C ALA A 138 14.54 4.89 1.58
N PHE A 139 13.35 4.40 1.91
CA PHE A 139 13.14 3.38 2.95
C PHE A 139 13.86 2.07 2.61
N GLN A 140 13.77 1.58 1.38
CA GLN A 140 14.49 0.39 0.90
C GLN A 140 16.02 0.55 1.04
N ASN A 141 16.53 1.75 0.83
CA ASN A 141 17.94 2.10 1.02
C ASN A 141 18.32 2.38 2.48
N GLY A 142 17.49 1.99 3.43
CA GLY A 142 17.79 2.10 4.86
C GLY A 142 17.63 3.49 5.46
N LYS A 143 17.10 4.48 4.69
CA LYS A 143 16.87 5.81 5.22
C LYS A 143 15.61 5.82 6.10
N ASP A 144 15.71 6.51 7.22
CA ASP A 144 14.53 6.81 8.02
C ASP A 144 13.80 8.01 7.38
N ILE A 145 12.72 7.71 6.68
CA ILE A 145 11.92 8.72 5.97
C ILE A 145 11.02 9.55 6.90
N TRP A 146 11.06 9.27 8.22
CA TRP A 146 10.21 9.89 9.23
C TRP A 146 10.95 10.78 10.23
N LYS A 147 12.27 10.61 10.42
CA LYS A 147 13.08 11.28 11.47
C LYS A 147 13.24 12.79 11.33
N ASN A 148 13.06 13.36 10.15
CA ASN A 148 13.31 14.80 9.91
C ASN A 148 12.04 15.63 9.89
N ARG A 149 10.95 15.14 10.49
CA ARG A 149 9.69 15.88 10.53
C ARG A 149 9.54 16.53 11.90
N GLU A 150 10.07 17.72 12.01
CA GLU A 150 9.62 18.64 13.06
C GLU A 150 8.09 18.77 12.94
N TYR A 151 7.41 18.39 14.01
CA TYR A 151 5.99 18.67 14.19
C TYR A 151 5.82 20.20 14.15
N ARG A 152 5.52 20.76 13.00
CA ARG A 152 5.05 22.14 12.85
C ARG A 152 3.55 22.17 12.75
#